data_df3c1af12d2576ab7314ac1a4b35a446
#
_entry.id   df3c1af12d2576ab7314ac1a4b35a446
#
_cell.length_a   1.000
_cell.length_b   1.000
_cell.length_c   1.000
_cell.angle_alpha   90.00
_cell.angle_beta   90.00
_cell.angle_gamma   90.00
#
_symmetry.space_group_name_H-M   'P 1'
#
loop_
_entity.id
_entity.type
_entity.pdbx_description
1 polymer ?
#
loop_
_entity_poly.entity_id
_entity_poly.type
_entity_poly.pdbx_seq_one_letter_code
_entity_poly.pdbx_strand_id
1 'polypeptide(L)'
;HLGVRRQRQMCIRDSVMTASVLDEAEVICATTIGCGHRLLESRKFPIVLMDEATQATEPSALVPIVKGCRQLILVGDHQQLPPTVLSRQAERGGLNRSLFDRLIACGLESNMLTTQYRMHPILREFPSARFYENRLEDGCTADQRPSPAGFLWPDWDRPMAFVPVEGVEESDEEGKSRYNRDEAAKVLSVVNDLLTPGDLQPED
;
A
#
# COMPACT_ATOMS: atom_id res chain seq x y z
N HIS A 1 2.55 -45.31 -5.49
CA HIS A 1 1.85 -45.24 -4.19
C HIS A 1 2.72 -44.69 -3.02
N LEU A 2 4.04 -44.92 -2.99
CA LEU A 2 4.96 -44.46 -1.94
C LEU A 2 5.20 -42.94 -1.99
N GLY A 3 5.30 -42.33 -3.17
CA GLY A 3 5.47 -40.88 -3.35
C GLY A 3 4.28 -40.07 -2.82
N VAL A 4 3.07 -40.51 -3.12
CA VAL A 4 1.83 -39.84 -2.68
C VAL A 4 1.66 -39.93 -1.14
N ARG A 5 2.08 -41.03 -0.50
CA ARG A 5 2.07 -41.16 0.96
C ARG A 5 3.08 -40.22 1.63
N ARG A 6 4.30 -40.10 1.08
CA ARG A 6 5.32 -39.16 1.60
C ARG A 6 4.87 -37.70 1.46
N GLN A 7 4.28 -37.36 0.34
CA GLN A 7 3.76 -36.01 0.08
C GLN A 7 2.59 -35.66 1.02
N ARG A 8 1.67 -36.58 1.27
CA ARG A 8 0.58 -36.42 2.25
C ARG A 8 1.12 -36.31 3.70
N GLN A 9 2.13 -37.09 4.08
CA GLN A 9 2.74 -36.97 5.40
C GLN A 9 3.47 -35.64 5.60
N MET A 10 4.14 -35.12 4.56
CA MET A 10 4.79 -33.82 4.58
C MET A 10 3.76 -32.69 4.74
N CYS A 11 2.69 -32.68 3.93
CA CYS A 11 1.62 -31.68 4.06
C CYS A 11 0.91 -31.71 5.42
N ILE A 12 0.74 -32.89 6.05
CA ILE A 12 0.14 -33.00 7.37
C ILE A 12 1.10 -32.44 8.44
N ARG A 13 2.39 -32.74 8.38
CA ARG A 13 3.40 -32.19 9.28
C ARG A 13 3.47 -30.67 9.18
N ASP A 14 3.52 -30.12 7.97
CA ASP A 14 3.57 -28.69 7.74
C ASP A 14 2.33 -27.98 8.27
N SER A 15 1.14 -28.59 8.11
CA SER A 15 -0.10 -28.02 8.64
C SER A 15 -0.18 -28.07 10.16
N VAL A 16 0.36 -29.12 10.79
CA VAL A 16 0.41 -29.23 12.27
C VAL A 16 1.42 -28.23 12.84
N MET A 17 2.61 -28.09 12.24
CA MET A 17 3.61 -27.11 12.66
C MET A 17 3.08 -25.69 12.51
N THR A 18 2.45 -25.38 11.38
CA THR A 18 1.84 -24.06 11.14
C THR A 18 0.73 -23.78 12.16
N ALA A 19 -0.09 -24.77 12.48
CA ALA A 19 -1.14 -24.61 13.49
C ALA A 19 -0.55 -24.30 14.88
N SER A 20 0.53 -24.99 15.29
CA SER A 20 1.20 -24.75 16.57
C SER A 20 1.77 -23.32 16.64
N VAL A 21 2.45 -22.85 15.57
CA VAL A 21 2.96 -21.48 15.51
C VAL A 21 1.84 -20.44 15.62
N LEU A 22 0.72 -20.69 14.93
CA LEU A 22 -0.45 -19.79 14.99
C LEU A 22 -1.16 -19.83 16.36
N ASP A 23 -1.07 -20.94 17.12
CA ASP A 23 -1.65 -21.04 18.46
C ASP A 23 -0.82 -20.29 19.51
N GLU A 24 0.50 -20.19 19.30
CA GLU A 24 1.43 -19.49 20.17
C GLU A 24 1.56 -17.99 19.81
N ALA A 25 1.12 -17.59 18.61
CA ALA A 25 1.24 -16.22 18.13
C ALA A 25 0.29 -15.26 18.86
N GLU A 26 0.83 -14.20 19.43
CA GLU A 26 0.04 -13.10 20.02
C GLU A 26 -0.56 -12.17 18.96
N VAL A 27 0.13 -12.04 17.81
CA VAL A 27 -0.29 -11.22 16.66
C VAL A 27 -0.16 -12.03 15.37
N ILE A 28 -1.20 -11.99 14.54
CA ILE A 28 -1.22 -12.63 13.23
C ILE A 28 -1.40 -11.55 12.15
N CYS A 29 -0.43 -11.45 11.24
CA CYS A 29 -0.51 -10.57 10.08
C CYS A 29 -0.98 -11.37 8.85
N ALA A 30 -2.01 -10.88 8.18
CA ALA A 30 -2.55 -11.51 6.98
C ALA A 30 -3.26 -10.47 6.11
N THR A 31 -3.42 -10.76 4.82
CA THR A 31 -4.32 -9.95 3.99
C THR A 31 -5.78 -10.15 4.43
N THR A 32 -6.66 -9.19 4.14
CA THR A 32 -8.08 -9.26 4.51
C THR A 32 -8.73 -10.57 4.07
N ILE A 33 -8.51 -10.96 2.81
CA ILE A 33 -9.01 -12.23 2.25
C ILE A 33 -8.25 -13.43 2.85
N GLY A 34 -6.95 -13.30 3.11
CA GLY A 34 -6.12 -14.32 3.76
C GLY A 34 -6.63 -14.70 5.14
N CYS A 35 -7.28 -13.77 5.86
CA CYS A 35 -7.96 -14.06 7.14
C CYS A 35 -9.06 -15.10 7.00
N GLY A 36 -9.61 -15.32 5.81
CA GLY A 36 -10.57 -16.39 5.50
C GLY A 36 -9.95 -17.78 5.33
N HIS A 37 -8.61 -17.91 5.40
CA HIS A 37 -7.95 -19.17 5.18
C HIS A 37 -8.35 -20.23 6.25
N ARG A 38 -8.45 -21.50 5.83
CA ARG A 38 -8.86 -22.63 6.65
C ARG A 38 -8.09 -22.75 7.98
N LEU A 39 -6.81 -22.44 8.00
CA LEU A 39 -5.98 -22.44 9.21
C LEU A 39 -6.41 -21.43 10.26
N LEU A 40 -7.14 -20.39 9.86
CA LEU A 40 -7.67 -19.35 10.75
C LEU A 40 -9.17 -19.51 11.02
N GLU A 41 -9.83 -20.54 10.49
CA GLU A 41 -11.29 -20.69 10.52
C GLU A 41 -11.85 -20.79 11.97
N SER A 42 -11.19 -21.57 12.82
CA SER A 42 -11.60 -21.77 14.21
C SER A 42 -11.11 -20.69 15.17
N ARG A 43 -10.25 -19.77 14.73
CA ARG A 43 -9.64 -18.75 15.59
C ARG A 43 -10.52 -17.51 15.66
N LYS A 44 -10.51 -16.87 16.84
CA LYS A 44 -11.23 -15.62 17.09
C LYS A 44 -10.22 -14.50 17.33
N PHE A 45 -10.50 -13.35 16.78
CA PHE A 45 -9.67 -12.16 16.89
C PHE A 45 -10.48 -11.03 17.53
N PRO A 46 -10.37 -10.83 18.86
CA PRO A 46 -11.13 -9.78 19.55
C PRO A 46 -10.70 -8.37 19.14
N ILE A 47 -9.47 -8.20 18.67
CA ILE A 47 -8.94 -6.94 18.15
C ILE A 47 -8.54 -7.19 16.70
N VAL A 48 -9.01 -6.32 15.81
CA VAL A 48 -8.64 -6.31 14.40
C VAL A 48 -8.12 -4.91 14.07
N LEU A 49 -6.85 -4.83 13.65
CA LEU A 49 -6.25 -3.64 13.08
C LEU A 49 -6.13 -3.85 11.56
N MET A 50 -6.66 -2.95 10.80
CA MET A 50 -6.61 -2.99 9.34
C MET A 50 -5.88 -1.75 8.83
N ASP A 51 -4.72 -1.99 8.25
CA ASP A 51 -3.94 -0.96 7.57
C ASP A 51 -4.39 -0.83 6.11
N GLU A 52 -4.25 0.34 5.53
CA GLU A 52 -4.76 0.69 4.19
C GLU A 52 -6.25 0.31 4.00
N ALA A 53 -7.04 0.52 5.04
CA ALA A 53 -8.45 0.11 5.09
C ALA A 53 -9.32 0.75 4.00
N THR A 54 -8.90 1.89 3.46
CA THR A 54 -9.55 2.59 2.35
C THR A 54 -9.38 1.89 1.01
N GLN A 55 -8.37 1.02 0.86
CA GLN A 55 -8.13 0.24 -0.36
C GLN A 55 -8.82 -1.13 -0.34
N ALA A 56 -9.42 -1.52 0.78
CA ALA A 56 -10.16 -2.76 0.91
C ALA A 56 -11.63 -2.58 0.51
N THR A 57 -12.16 -3.47 -0.35
CA THR A 57 -13.61 -3.52 -0.57
C THR A 57 -14.32 -3.88 0.73
N GLU A 58 -15.51 -3.36 0.96
CA GLU A 58 -16.25 -3.65 2.21
C GLU A 58 -16.44 -5.15 2.46
N PRO A 59 -16.81 -6.00 1.48
CA PRO A 59 -16.88 -7.44 1.69
C PRO A 59 -15.54 -8.06 2.14
N SER A 60 -14.40 -7.59 1.61
CA SER A 60 -13.09 -8.10 2.03
C SER A 60 -12.73 -7.66 3.45
N ALA A 61 -13.09 -6.44 3.84
CA ALA A 61 -12.88 -5.93 5.19
C ALA A 61 -13.72 -6.71 6.24
N LEU A 62 -14.88 -7.23 5.88
CA LEU A 62 -15.71 -8.01 6.78
C LEU A 62 -15.11 -9.38 7.14
N VAL A 63 -14.26 -9.96 6.30
CA VAL A 63 -13.68 -11.30 6.53
C VAL A 63 -12.97 -11.42 7.89
N PRO A 64 -12.02 -10.52 8.28
CA PRO A 64 -11.45 -10.57 9.63
C PRO A 64 -12.43 -10.16 10.73
N ILE A 65 -13.37 -9.25 10.44
CA ILE A 65 -14.29 -8.70 11.44
C ILE A 65 -15.25 -9.76 11.97
N VAL A 66 -15.80 -10.61 11.10
CA VAL A 66 -16.75 -11.66 11.49
C VAL A 66 -16.13 -12.78 12.33
N LYS A 67 -14.80 -12.76 12.50
CA LYS A 67 -14.07 -13.72 13.35
C LYS A 67 -14.05 -13.34 14.84
N GLY A 68 -15.08 -12.67 15.31
CA GLY A 68 -15.25 -12.34 16.73
C GLY A 68 -14.64 -11.00 17.14
N CYS A 69 -14.45 -10.09 16.20
CA CYS A 69 -13.97 -8.74 16.46
C CYS A 69 -14.87 -8.01 17.46
N ARG A 70 -14.26 -7.45 18.50
CA ARG A 70 -14.89 -6.58 19.49
C ARG A 70 -14.38 -5.14 19.41
N GLN A 71 -13.15 -5.00 18.98
CA GLN A 71 -12.49 -3.71 18.76
C GLN A 71 -11.89 -3.69 17.36
N LEU A 72 -12.37 -2.77 16.55
CA LEU A 72 -11.89 -2.54 15.19
C LEU A 72 -11.10 -1.24 15.12
N ILE A 73 -9.89 -1.30 14.59
CA ILE A 73 -9.03 -0.16 14.34
C ILE A 73 -8.80 -0.11 12.83
N LEU A 74 -9.28 0.94 12.20
CA LEU A 74 -9.08 1.19 10.78
C LEU A 74 -8.05 2.29 10.60
N VAL A 75 -6.99 1.99 9.87
CA VAL A 75 -5.96 2.96 9.46
C VAL A 75 -6.02 3.07 7.94
N GLY A 76 -5.99 4.28 7.43
CA GLY A 76 -6.10 4.51 5.99
C GLY A 76 -6.33 5.97 5.67
N ASP A 77 -6.29 6.28 4.39
CA ASP A 77 -6.43 7.65 3.90
C ASP A 77 -7.46 7.71 2.76
N HIS A 78 -8.61 8.26 3.05
CA HIS A 78 -9.72 8.37 2.10
C HIS A 78 -9.49 9.43 1.00
N GLN A 79 -8.42 10.20 1.07
CA GLN A 79 -7.98 11.11 0.02
C GLN A 79 -7.03 10.43 -0.99
N GLN A 80 -6.61 9.19 -0.70
CA GLN A 80 -5.81 8.36 -1.60
C GLN A 80 -6.71 7.40 -2.41
N LEU A 81 -6.10 6.33 -2.96
CA LEU A 81 -6.79 5.44 -3.88
C LEU A 81 -7.90 4.63 -3.19
N PRO A 82 -9.10 4.55 -3.81
CA PRO A 82 -10.16 3.66 -3.37
C PRO A 82 -9.86 2.19 -3.72
N PRO A 83 -10.71 1.24 -3.29
CA PRO A 83 -10.61 -0.15 -3.69
C PRO A 83 -10.62 -0.33 -5.20
N THR A 84 -9.69 -1.12 -5.73
CA THR A 84 -9.63 -1.44 -7.16
C THR A 84 -10.74 -2.43 -7.54
N VAL A 85 -11.62 -2.04 -8.46
CA VAL A 85 -12.73 -2.85 -8.97
C VAL A 85 -12.65 -2.94 -10.49
N LEU A 86 -12.42 -4.13 -11.03
CA LEU A 86 -12.28 -4.33 -12.48
C LEU A 86 -13.60 -4.22 -13.24
N SER A 87 -14.70 -4.60 -12.62
CA SER A 87 -16.02 -4.54 -13.23
C SER A 87 -16.65 -3.16 -13.09
N ARG A 88 -16.83 -2.45 -14.19
CA ARG A 88 -17.53 -1.15 -14.22
C ARG A 88 -18.96 -1.23 -13.66
N GLN A 89 -19.63 -2.35 -13.79
CA GLN A 89 -20.96 -2.54 -13.23
C GLN A 89 -20.91 -2.67 -11.70
N ALA A 90 -19.94 -3.41 -11.16
CA ALA A 90 -19.73 -3.55 -9.73
C ALA A 90 -19.29 -2.21 -9.11
N GLU A 91 -18.43 -1.46 -9.79
CA GLU A 91 -18.01 -0.12 -9.38
C GLU A 91 -19.21 0.83 -9.30
N ARG A 92 -20.06 0.89 -10.33
CA ARG A 92 -21.30 1.67 -10.30
C ARG A 92 -22.28 1.20 -9.22
N GLY A 93 -22.21 -0.07 -8.83
CA GLY A 93 -22.97 -0.65 -7.72
C GLY A 93 -22.40 -0.30 -6.34
N GLY A 94 -21.27 0.43 -6.27
CA GLY A 94 -20.65 0.89 -5.03
C GLY A 94 -19.62 -0.07 -4.40
N LEU A 95 -19.17 -1.10 -5.14
CA LEU A 95 -18.17 -2.04 -4.62
C LEU A 95 -16.80 -1.36 -4.37
N ASN A 96 -16.52 -0.23 -4.99
CA ASN A 96 -15.34 0.61 -4.79
C ASN A 96 -15.43 1.52 -3.56
N ARG A 97 -16.54 1.50 -2.84
CA ARG A 97 -16.68 2.22 -1.57
C ARG A 97 -16.17 1.33 -0.43
N SER A 98 -15.16 1.78 0.29
CA SER A 98 -14.61 1.04 1.43
C SER A 98 -15.52 1.11 2.67
N LEU A 99 -15.33 0.17 3.59
CA LEU A 99 -15.96 0.24 4.92
C LEU A 99 -15.57 1.55 5.64
N PHE A 100 -14.30 1.96 5.50
CA PHE A 100 -13.78 3.20 6.06
C PHE A 100 -14.59 4.41 5.58
N ASP A 101 -14.72 4.59 4.25
CA ASP A 101 -15.48 5.70 3.65
C ASP A 101 -16.94 5.69 4.07
N ARG A 102 -17.53 4.51 4.16
CA ARG A 102 -18.93 4.40 4.58
C ARG A 102 -19.12 4.83 6.03
N LEU A 103 -18.21 4.45 6.93
CA LEU A 103 -18.30 4.82 8.35
C LEU A 103 -18.10 6.33 8.54
N ILE A 104 -17.14 6.95 7.85
CA ILE A 104 -16.96 8.41 7.84
C ILE A 104 -18.25 9.11 7.35
N ALA A 105 -18.83 8.63 6.26
CA ALA A 105 -20.08 9.20 5.74
C ALA A 105 -21.29 9.00 6.69
N CYS A 106 -21.22 8.03 7.59
CA CYS A 106 -22.19 7.84 8.66
C CYS A 106 -21.94 8.72 9.90
N GLY A 107 -20.90 9.56 9.86
CA GLY A 107 -20.57 10.49 10.94
C GLY A 107 -19.59 9.94 11.99
N LEU A 108 -18.90 8.83 11.71
CA LEU A 108 -17.83 8.38 12.57
C LEU A 108 -16.66 9.37 12.47
N GLU A 109 -16.24 9.90 13.62
CA GLU A 109 -15.11 10.81 13.69
C GLU A 109 -13.80 10.03 13.50
N SER A 110 -12.87 10.61 12.72
CA SER A 110 -11.53 10.08 12.51
C SER A 110 -10.47 10.96 13.15
N ASN A 111 -9.40 10.34 13.63
CA ASN A 111 -8.20 11.04 14.08
C ASN A 111 -7.23 11.13 12.92
N MET A 112 -6.92 12.36 12.48
CA MET A 112 -5.93 12.58 11.43
C MET A 112 -4.52 12.63 12.03
N LEU A 113 -3.61 11.84 11.48
CA LEU A 113 -2.18 11.98 11.72
C LEU A 113 -1.64 13.13 10.86
N THR A 114 -1.16 14.18 11.49
CA THR A 114 -0.78 15.43 10.81
C THR A 114 0.70 15.53 10.51
N THR A 115 1.57 14.82 11.24
CA THR A 115 3.01 14.95 11.10
C THR A 115 3.57 13.86 10.18
N GLN A 116 4.17 14.27 9.06
CA GLN A 116 4.87 13.38 8.13
C GLN A 116 6.38 13.37 8.41
N TYR A 117 7.03 12.19 8.22
CA TYR A 117 8.47 11.99 8.41
C TYR A 117 9.16 11.44 7.15
N ARG A 118 8.42 11.22 6.07
CA ARG A 118 8.89 10.53 4.87
C ARG A 118 9.62 11.46 3.92
N MET A 119 8.97 12.52 3.51
CA MET A 119 9.41 13.32 2.37
C MET A 119 10.03 14.66 2.78
N HIS A 120 10.83 15.22 1.88
CA HIS A 120 11.29 16.60 1.99
C HIS A 120 10.10 17.57 2.17
N PRO A 121 10.20 18.60 3.06
CA PRO A 121 9.09 19.52 3.35
C PRO A 121 8.41 20.12 2.13
N ILE A 122 9.17 20.47 1.11
CA ILE A 122 8.62 21.06 -0.12
C ILE A 122 7.63 20.12 -0.85
N LEU A 123 7.88 18.80 -0.81
CA LEU A 123 7.02 17.80 -1.47
C LEU A 123 5.67 17.66 -0.75
N ARG A 124 5.61 17.99 0.54
CA ARG A 124 4.38 17.97 1.35
C ARG A 124 3.45 19.15 1.02
N GLU A 125 3.98 20.30 0.57
CA GLU A 125 3.19 21.53 0.42
C GLU A 125 1.97 21.34 -0.47
N PHE A 126 2.15 20.81 -1.67
CA PHE A 126 1.05 20.61 -2.62
C PHE A 126 -0.03 19.64 -2.09
N PRO A 127 0.28 18.41 -1.65
CA PRO A 127 -0.74 17.50 -1.12
C PRO A 127 -1.40 18.07 0.14
N SER A 128 -0.67 18.76 1.03
CA SER A 128 -1.24 19.39 2.21
C SER A 128 -2.29 20.43 1.83
N ALA A 129 -1.96 21.33 0.91
CA ALA A 129 -2.88 22.37 0.47
C ALA A 129 -4.09 21.82 -0.28
N ARG A 130 -3.87 20.78 -1.13
CA ARG A 130 -4.89 20.29 -2.05
C ARG A 130 -5.87 19.32 -1.41
N PHE A 131 -5.40 18.48 -0.46
CA PHE A 131 -6.17 17.34 0.06
C PHE A 131 -6.38 17.37 1.57
N TYR A 132 -5.54 18.11 2.33
CA TYR A 132 -5.53 18.04 3.78
C TYR A 132 -5.67 19.40 4.47
N GLU A 133 -6.25 20.39 3.80
CA GLU A 133 -6.58 21.72 4.37
C GLU A 133 -5.38 22.44 5.01
N ASN A 134 -4.16 22.21 4.48
CA ASN A 134 -2.88 22.68 5.03
C ASN A 134 -2.59 22.18 6.47
N ARG A 135 -3.17 21.04 6.88
CA ARG A 135 -2.98 20.50 8.23
C ARG A 135 -1.78 19.57 8.37
N LEU A 136 -1.10 19.21 7.26
CA LEU A 136 0.10 18.41 7.37
C LEU A 136 1.28 19.26 7.83
N GLU A 137 2.02 18.73 8.80
CA GLU A 137 3.23 19.29 9.37
C GLU A 137 4.43 18.41 9.07
N ASP A 138 5.63 18.99 9.12
CA ASP A 138 6.86 18.26 8.85
C ASP A 138 7.51 17.82 10.17
N GLY A 139 7.72 16.52 10.32
CA GLY A 139 8.52 15.92 11.38
C GLY A 139 9.98 15.72 11.00
N CYS A 140 10.38 16.10 9.77
CA CYS A 140 11.75 16.10 9.29
C CYS A 140 12.09 17.46 8.66
N THR A 141 13.38 17.81 8.66
CA THR A 141 13.88 19.06 8.05
C THR A 141 14.38 18.80 6.62
N ALA A 142 14.54 19.88 5.83
CA ALA A 142 15.15 19.79 4.51
C ALA A 142 16.54 19.15 4.55
N ASP A 143 17.37 19.50 5.53
CA ASP A 143 18.72 18.96 5.69
C ASP A 143 18.74 17.43 5.96
N GLN A 144 17.65 16.87 6.51
CA GLN A 144 17.49 15.44 6.70
C GLN A 144 17.04 14.70 5.43
N ARG A 145 16.67 15.42 4.42
CA ARG A 145 16.22 14.92 3.10
C ARG A 145 16.84 15.73 1.97
N PRO A 146 18.20 15.81 1.88
CA PRO A 146 18.88 16.63 0.89
C PRO A 146 18.57 16.15 -0.53
N SER A 147 18.71 17.04 -1.50
CA SER A 147 18.66 16.67 -2.90
C SER A 147 19.82 15.72 -3.23
N PRO A 148 19.58 14.51 -3.74
CA PRO A 148 20.64 13.58 -4.12
C PRO A 148 21.57 14.18 -5.19
N ALA A 149 22.87 13.89 -5.12
CA ALA A 149 23.81 14.23 -6.16
C ALA A 149 23.57 13.41 -7.45
N GLY A 150 24.22 13.81 -8.55
CA GLY A 150 24.15 13.10 -9.84
C GLY A 150 23.05 13.57 -10.79
N PHE A 151 22.00 14.20 -10.30
CA PHE A 151 20.93 14.75 -11.12
C PHE A 151 21.01 16.29 -11.14
N LEU A 152 20.77 16.89 -12.31
CA LEU A 152 20.70 18.35 -12.46
C LEU A 152 19.34 18.86 -11.99
N TRP A 153 19.23 19.14 -10.71
CA TRP A 153 18.03 19.72 -10.12
C TRP A 153 17.82 21.15 -10.63
N PRO A 154 16.59 21.51 -11.03
CA PRO A 154 16.27 22.89 -11.40
C PRO A 154 16.51 23.89 -10.26
N ASP A 155 16.30 23.43 -9.04
CA ASP A 155 16.58 24.14 -7.80
C ASP A 155 17.11 23.11 -6.80
N TRP A 156 18.34 23.33 -6.31
CA TRP A 156 19.02 22.38 -5.43
C TRP A 156 18.35 22.23 -4.06
N ASP A 157 17.71 23.28 -3.59
CA ASP A 157 16.97 23.26 -2.31
C ASP A 157 15.56 22.65 -2.46
N ARG A 158 15.18 22.29 -3.68
CA ARG A 158 13.85 21.74 -4.01
C ARG A 158 14.00 20.46 -4.84
N PRO A 159 14.09 19.26 -4.21
CA PRO A 159 14.27 18.00 -4.91
C PRO A 159 13.02 17.59 -5.69
N MET A 160 12.66 18.41 -6.65
CA MET A 160 11.52 18.22 -7.54
C MET A 160 11.89 18.71 -8.94
N ALA A 161 11.71 17.86 -9.93
CA ALA A 161 11.97 18.20 -11.33
C ALA A 161 10.90 17.60 -12.24
N PHE A 162 10.52 18.35 -13.26
CA PHE A 162 9.76 17.84 -14.39
C PHE A 162 10.70 17.58 -15.55
N VAL A 163 10.76 16.31 -15.98
CA VAL A 163 11.59 15.88 -17.10
C VAL A 163 10.68 15.55 -18.29
N PRO A 164 10.55 16.43 -19.29
CA PRO A 164 9.70 16.15 -20.44
C PRO A 164 10.31 15.04 -21.29
N VAL A 165 9.48 14.11 -21.73
CA VAL A 165 9.83 13.04 -22.65
C VAL A 165 8.78 13.00 -23.76
N GLU A 166 9.23 13.15 -25.02
CA GLU A 166 8.39 13.01 -26.20
C GLU A 166 8.51 11.56 -26.69
N GLY A 167 7.53 10.72 -26.31
CA GLY A 167 7.49 9.32 -26.69
C GLY A 167 6.08 8.86 -27.05
N VAL A 168 5.98 7.75 -27.76
CA VAL A 168 4.69 7.18 -28.15
C VAL A 168 4.25 6.15 -27.11
N GLU A 169 3.00 6.27 -26.65
CA GLU A 169 2.38 5.26 -25.80
C GLU A 169 2.10 4.00 -26.63
N GLU A 170 2.58 2.86 -26.13
CA GLU A 170 2.37 1.54 -26.70
C GLU A 170 1.44 0.71 -25.79
N SER A 171 0.79 -0.29 -26.35
CA SER A 171 -0.01 -1.26 -25.60
C SER A 171 0.66 -2.64 -25.66
N ASP A 172 0.44 -3.45 -24.62
CA ASP A 172 0.78 -4.86 -24.66
C ASP A 172 -0.06 -5.61 -25.72
N GLU A 173 0.32 -6.85 -26.01
CA GLU A 173 -0.37 -7.69 -27.03
C GLU A 173 -1.86 -7.90 -26.69
N GLU A 174 -2.24 -7.83 -25.41
CA GLU A 174 -3.62 -7.96 -24.96
C GLU A 174 -4.38 -6.63 -24.87
N GLY A 175 -3.70 -5.50 -25.10
CA GLY A 175 -4.26 -4.15 -25.03
C GLY A 175 -4.70 -3.71 -23.64
N LYS A 176 -4.25 -4.42 -22.59
CA LYS A 176 -4.64 -4.16 -21.21
C LYS A 176 -3.67 -3.24 -20.47
N SER A 177 -2.40 -3.28 -20.83
CA SER A 177 -1.36 -2.46 -20.23
C SER A 177 -0.80 -1.47 -21.25
N ARG A 178 -0.48 -0.27 -20.78
CA ARG A 178 0.16 0.77 -21.60
C ARG A 178 1.52 1.09 -21.06
N TYR A 179 2.47 1.35 -21.95
CA TYR A 179 3.84 1.69 -21.60
C TYR A 179 4.43 2.66 -22.62
N ASN A 180 5.48 3.36 -22.22
CA ASN A 180 6.24 4.25 -23.08
C ASN A 180 7.73 3.89 -22.94
N ARG A 181 8.36 3.46 -24.03
CA ARG A 181 9.77 3.01 -24.02
C ARG A 181 10.74 4.16 -23.78
N ASP A 182 10.42 5.35 -24.30
CA ASP A 182 11.30 6.53 -24.16
C ASP A 182 11.26 7.03 -22.71
N GLU A 183 10.07 7.01 -22.07
CA GLU A 183 9.96 7.31 -20.64
C GLU A 183 10.73 6.29 -19.80
N ALA A 184 10.60 5.00 -20.09
CA ALA A 184 11.34 3.94 -19.36
C ALA A 184 12.86 4.11 -19.52
N ALA A 185 13.33 4.42 -20.73
CA ALA A 185 14.75 4.70 -20.99
C ALA A 185 15.22 5.95 -20.22
N LYS A 186 14.39 7.00 -20.17
CA LYS A 186 14.71 8.21 -19.43
C LYS A 186 14.76 7.97 -17.91
N VAL A 187 13.82 7.20 -17.37
CA VAL A 187 13.83 6.78 -15.96
C VAL A 187 15.13 6.04 -15.63
N LEU A 188 15.53 5.07 -16.49
CA LEU A 188 16.78 4.33 -16.29
C LEU A 188 18.00 5.25 -16.32
N SER A 189 18.03 6.25 -17.24
CA SER A 189 19.10 7.24 -17.29
C SER A 189 19.19 8.03 -15.98
N VAL A 190 18.05 8.55 -15.48
CA VAL A 190 18.01 9.34 -14.23
C VAL A 190 18.45 8.49 -13.04
N VAL A 191 17.99 7.25 -12.94
CA VAL A 191 18.42 6.33 -11.86
C VAL A 191 19.92 6.09 -11.89
N ASN A 192 20.51 5.85 -13.08
CA ASN A 192 21.95 5.68 -13.21
C ASN A 192 22.73 6.96 -12.84
N ASP A 193 22.22 8.12 -13.22
CA ASP A 193 22.82 9.41 -12.86
C ASP A 193 22.82 9.61 -11.34
N LEU A 194 21.74 9.25 -10.65
CA LEU A 194 21.62 9.33 -9.19
C LEU A 194 22.52 8.34 -8.44
N LEU A 195 22.71 7.12 -8.96
CA LEU A 195 23.56 6.10 -8.34
C LEU A 195 25.06 6.28 -8.62
N THR A 196 25.42 6.99 -9.70
CA THR A 196 26.82 7.14 -10.14
C THR A 196 27.73 7.86 -9.13
N PRO A 197 27.28 8.93 -8.42
CA PRO A 197 28.11 9.57 -7.37
C PRO A 197 28.38 8.68 -6.17
N GLY A 198 27.57 7.64 -5.89
CA GLY A 198 27.77 6.68 -4.83
C GLY A 198 27.30 7.14 -3.44
N ASP A 199 26.62 8.25 -3.36
CA ASP A 199 25.94 8.74 -2.14
C ASP A 199 24.55 8.12 -1.95
N LEU A 200 23.99 7.50 -3.00
CA LEU A 200 22.81 6.63 -2.92
C LEU A 200 23.19 5.18 -3.22
N GLN A 201 22.52 4.26 -2.55
CA GLN A 201 22.59 2.82 -2.81
C GLN A 201 21.25 2.32 -3.35
N PRO A 202 21.21 1.16 -4.06
CA PRO A 202 19.95 0.61 -4.57
C PRO A 202 18.90 0.31 -3.50
N GLU A 203 19.30 0.25 -2.24
CA GLU A 203 18.45 -0.01 -1.07
C GLU A 203 17.86 1.27 -0.47
N ASP A 204 18.38 2.45 -0.84
CA ASP A 204 17.91 3.75 -0.36
C ASP A 204 16.66 4.21 -1.15
#